data_d01c540381e8de7a27081f1431371997
#
_entry.id   d01c540381e8de7a27081f1431371997
#
_cell.length_a   1.000
_cell.length_b   1.000
_cell.length_c   1.000
_cell.angle_alpha   90.00
_cell.angle_beta   90.00
_cell.angle_gamma   90.00
#
_symmetry.space_group_name_H-M   'P 1'
#
loop_
_entity.id
_entity.type
_entity.pdbx_description
1 polymer ?
#
loop_
_entity_poly.entity_id
_entity_poly.type
_entity_poly.pdbx_seq_one_letter_code
_entity_poly.pdbx_strand_id
1 'polypeptide(L)' 'MKTIEEHIQYDIDHVDDPTVSSAARRHLKVELEELQEYAEHHKDEIQAGDHHDPNALELFCDLHPDEPECLVYDD' A
#
# COMPACT_ATOMS: atom_id res chain seq x y z
N MET A 1 10.09 -5.67 -4.41
CA MET A 1 8.98 -6.59 -4.02
C MET A 1 8.04 -6.72 -5.20
N LYS A 2 7.51 -7.92 -5.41
CA LYS A 2 6.72 -8.22 -6.61
C LYS A 2 5.22 -8.29 -6.36
N THR A 3 4.81 -8.53 -5.12
CA THR A 3 3.40 -8.66 -4.78
C THR A 3 3.04 -7.78 -3.60
N ILE A 4 1.75 -7.45 -3.50
CA ILE A 4 1.25 -6.65 -2.39
C ILE A 4 1.44 -7.39 -1.06
N GLU A 5 1.28 -8.72 -1.06
CA GLU A 5 1.46 -9.53 0.13
C GLU A 5 2.91 -9.47 0.63
N GLU A 6 3.86 -9.50 -0.29
CA GLU A 6 5.28 -9.37 0.07
C GLU A 6 5.56 -8.00 0.69
N HIS A 7 4.96 -6.95 0.14
CA HIS A 7 5.14 -5.60 0.64
C HIS A 7 4.55 -5.46 2.05
N ILE A 8 3.35 -5.98 2.26
CA ILE A 8 2.70 -5.97 3.57
C ILE A 8 3.55 -6.72 4.59
N GLN A 9 4.05 -7.89 4.22
CA GLN A 9 4.88 -8.70 5.12
C GLN A 9 6.19 -7.98 5.45
N TYR A 10 6.79 -7.32 4.46
CA TYR A 10 7.99 -6.52 4.69
C TYR A 10 7.73 -5.42 5.73
N ASP A 11 6.63 -4.71 5.59
CA ASP A 11 6.29 -3.63 6.51
C ASP A 11 6.01 -4.17 7.92
N ILE A 12 5.32 -5.31 8.03
CA ILE A 12 5.05 -5.95 9.32
C ILE A 12 6.37 -6.33 9.99
N ASP A 13 7.30 -6.90 9.23
CA ASP A 13 8.58 -7.34 9.79
C ASP A 13 9.44 -6.19 10.27
N HIS A 14 9.28 -4.99 9.68
CA HIS A 14 10.15 -3.85 9.97
C HIS A 14 9.51 -2.80 10.88
N VAL A 15 8.20 -2.80 11.02
CA VAL A 15 7.50 -1.76 11.80
C VAL A 15 7.90 -1.79 13.28
N ASP A 16 8.26 -2.97 13.80
CA ASP A 16 8.66 -3.14 15.20
C ASP A 16 10.18 -3.33 15.35
N ASP A 17 10.94 -3.14 14.27
CA ASP A 17 12.39 -3.33 14.31
C ASP A 17 13.03 -2.19 15.11
N PRO A 18 13.75 -2.50 16.22
CA PRO A 18 14.37 -1.48 17.05
C PRO A 18 15.51 -0.73 16.37
N THR A 19 16.05 -1.27 15.27
CA THR A 19 17.12 -0.62 14.50
C THR A 19 16.59 0.43 13.54
N VAL A 20 15.27 0.48 13.32
CA VAL A 20 14.63 1.44 12.45
C VAL A 20 14.30 2.70 13.27
N SER A 21 14.55 3.89 12.70
CA SER A 21 14.27 5.15 13.39
C SER A 21 12.77 5.31 13.68
N SER A 22 12.44 6.15 14.65
CA SER A 22 11.05 6.43 15.00
C SER A 22 10.26 7.00 13.83
N ALA A 23 10.89 7.88 13.05
CA ALA A 23 10.24 8.46 11.87
C ALA A 23 9.98 7.40 10.81
N ALA A 24 10.94 6.51 10.56
CA ALA A 24 10.78 5.44 9.59
C ALA A 24 9.72 4.45 10.03
N ARG A 25 9.68 4.11 11.32
CA ARG A 25 8.65 3.20 11.85
C ARG A 25 7.26 3.79 11.71
N ARG A 26 7.12 5.08 11.94
CA ARG A 26 5.84 5.77 11.75
C ARG A 26 5.40 5.73 10.30
N HIS A 27 6.34 5.95 9.38
CA HIS A 27 6.07 5.87 7.95
C HIS A 27 5.63 4.45 7.54
N LEU A 28 6.33 3.43 8.04
CA LEU A 28 5.99 2.04 7.76
C LEU A 28 4.60 1.69 8.28
N LYS A 29 4.24 2.20 9.45
CA LYS A 29 2.93 1.95 10.04
C LYS A 29 1.82 2.55 9.18
N VAL A 30 1.99 3.79 8.73
CA VAL A 30 1.01 4.45 7.85
C VAL A 30 0.91 3.71 6.53
N GLU A 31 2.04 3.35 5.93
CA GLU A 31 2.08 2.61 4.69
C GLU A 31 1.39 1.25 4.82
N LEU A 32 1.63 0.56 5.93
CA LEU A 32 0.98 -0.73 6.19
C LEU A 32 -0.54 -0.59 6.25
N GLU A 33 -1.04 0.43 6.94
CA GLU A 33 -2.47 0.69 7.01
C GLU A 33 -3.05 0.97 5.62
N GLU A 34 -2.35 1.75 4.82
CA GLU A 34 -2.77 2.06 3.45
C GLU A 34 -2.77 0.81 2.57
N LEU A 35 -1.75 -0.03 2.70
CA LEU A 35 -1.68 -1.28 1.94
C LEU A 35 -2.80 -2.23 2.31
N GLN A 36 -3.10 -2.34 3.59
CA GLN A 36 -4.19 -3.20 4.06
C GLN A 36 -5.54 -2.71 3.55
N GLU A 37 -5.75 -1.42 3.55
CA GLU A 37 -6.98 -0.83 3.03
C GLU A 37 -7.08 -1.03 1.52
N TYR A 38 -6.00 -0.85 0.79
CA TYR A 38 -5.95 -1.13 -0.63
C TYR A 38 -6.30 -2.59 -0.92
N ALA A 39 -5.72 -3.51 -0.16
CA ALA A 39 -5.99 -4.94 -0.32
C ALA A 39 -7.46 -5.26 -0.08
N GLU A 40 -8.10 -4.61 0.87
CA GLU A 40 -9.51 -4.80 1.15
C GLU A 40 -10.37 -4.27 0.00
N HIS A 41 -10.06 -3.09 -0.52
CA HIS A 41 -10.79 -2.51 -1.65
C HIS A 41 -10.63 -3.32 -2.94
N HIS A 42 -9.50 -3.99 -3.10
CA HIS A 42 -9.18 -4.76 -4.30
C HIS A 42 -9.21 -6.27 -4.05
N LYS A 43 -9.93 -6.69 -3.05
CA LYS A 43 -9.99 -8.08 -2.63
C LYS A 43 -10.39 -9.03 -3.76
N ASP A 44 -11.38 -8.65 -4.55
CA ASP A 44 -11.84 -9.48 -5.66
C ASP A 44 -10.78 -9.63 -6.74
N GLU A 45 -10.05 -8.57 -7.01
CA GLU A 45 -8.97 -8.59 -7.99
C GLU A 45 -7.81 -9.46 -7.52
N ILE A 46 -7.48 -9.40 -6.23
CA ILE A 46 -6.45 -10.23 -5.63
C ILE A 46 -6.84 -11.69 -5.71
N GLN A 47 -8.08 -12.01 -5.40
CA GLN A 47 -8.58 -13.38 -5.48
C GLN A 47 -8.59 -13.89 -6.93
N ALA A 48 -8.74 -13.00 -7.91
CA ALA A 48 -8.70 -13.34 -9.32
C ALA A 48 -7.27 -13.51 -9.85
N GLY A 49 -6.25 -13.24 -9.03
CA GLY A 49 -4.86 -13.42 -9.41
C GLY A 49 -4.05 -12.15 -9.56
N ASP A 50 -4.65 -10.98 -9.34
CA ASP A 50 -3.95 -9.71 -9.45
C ASP A 50 -3.31 -9.34 -8.11
N HIS A 51 -2.08 -9.78 -7.91
CA HIS A 51 -1.33 -9.55 -6.67
C HIS A 51 -0.26 -8.49 -6.81
N HIS A 52 -0.37 -7.58 -7.78
CA HIS A 52 0.68 -6.59 -8.00
C HIS A 52 0.86 -5.67 -6.80
N ASP A 53 2.10 -5.21 -6.61
CA ASP A 53 2.44 -4.28 -5.54
C ASP A 53 2.08 -2.87 -6.00
N PRO A 54 1.11 -2.20 -5.34
CA PRO A 54 0.71 -0.85 -5.76
C PRO A 54 1.82 0.16 -5.49
N ASN A 55 2.00 1.10 -6.41
CA ASN A 55 2.93 2.19 -6.18
C ASN A 55 2.29 3.27 -5.31
N ALA A 56 3.07 4.31 -4.96
CA ALA A 56 2.59 5.37 -4.07
C ALA A 56 1.37 6.09 -4.65
N LEU A 57 1.34 6.30 -5.96
CA LEU A 57 0.22 6.97 -6.61
C LEU A 57 -1.04 6.10 -6.59
N GLU A 58 -0.90 4.81 -6.81
CA GLU A 58 -2.03 3.89 -6.74
C GLU A 58 -2.64 3.86 -5.34
N LEU A 59 -1.81 3.84 -4.31
CA LEU A 59 -2.28 3.90 -2.92
C LEU A 59 -2.99 5.21 -2.64
N PHE A 60 -2.40 6.33 -3.06
CA PHE A 60 -2.98 7.65 -2.86
C PHE A 60 -4.33 7.76 -3.55
N CYS A 61 -4.42 7.32 -4.79
CA CYS A 61 -5.66 7.40 -5.56
C CYS A 61 -6.75 6.49 -5.02
N ASP A 62 -6.38 5.35 -4.43
CA ASP A 62 -7.36 4.48 -3.80
C ASP A 62 -8.04 5.15 -2.62
N LEU A 63 -7.27 5.93 -1.85
CA LEU A 63 -7.78 6.64 -0.68
C LEU A 63 -8.39 8.01 -1.01
N HIS A 64 -7.95 8.61 -2.11
CA HIS A 64 -8.36 9.95 -2.52
C HIS A 64 -8.74 9.99 -4.00
N PRO A 65 -9.80 9.27 -4.40
CA PRO A 65 -10.15 9.14 -5.82
C PRO A 65 -10.58 10.46 -6.47
N ASP A 66 -10.96 11.45 -5.68
CA ASP A 66 -11.43 12.74 -6.19
C ASP A 66 -10.30 13.74 -6.45
N GLU A 67 -9.06 13.39 -6.13
CA GLU A 67 -7.94 14.28 -6.33
C GLU A 67 -7.63 14.45 -7.83
N PRO A 68 -7.23 15.68 -8.26
CA PRO A 68 -6.95 15.93 -9.67
C PRO A 68 -5.90 15.02 -10.27
N GLU A 69 -4.90 14.64 -9.49
CA GLU A 69 -3.83 13.74 -9.94
C GLU A 69 -4.37 12.38 -10.33
N CYS A 70 -5.41 11.93 -9.65
CA CYS A 70 -6.03 10.64 -9.93
C CYS A 70 -6.94 10.69 -11.15
N LEU A 71 -7.56 11.83 -11.40
CA LEU A 71 -8.44 12.01 -12.54
C LEU A 71 -7.66 12.06 -13.85
N VAL A 72 -6.42 12.54 -13.81
CA VAL A 72 -5.57 12.65 -15.01
C VAL A 72 -5.21 11.26 -15.55
N TYR A 73 -5.16 10.25 -14.70
CA TYR A 73 -4.74 8.90 -15.08
C TYR A 73 -5.92 7.98 -15.38
N ASP A 74 -7.10 8.53 -15.45
CA ASP A 74 -8.30 7.74 -15.66
C ASP A 74 -8.63 7.66 -17.16
N ASP A 75 -7.76 7.03 -17.89
CA ASP A 75 -7.98 6.82 -19.32
C ASP A 75 -8.37 5.38 -19.61
#